data_8d5110441e8f9da7a08ca19f3185c4e8
#
_entry.id   8d5110441e8f9da7a08ca19f3185c4e8
#
_cell.length_a   1.000
_cell.length_b   1.000
_cell.length_c   1.000
_cell.angle_alpha   90.00
_cell.angle_beta   90.00
_cell.angle_gamma   90.00
#
_symmetry.space_group_name_H-M   'P 1'
#
loop_
_entity.id
_entity.type
_entity.pdbx_description
1 polymer ?
#
loop_
_entity_poly.entity_id
_entity_poly.type
_entity_poly.pdbx_seq_one_letter_code
_entity_poly.pdbx_strand_id
1 'polypeptide(L)'
;MISVDNELLELVPNSIRKHAYTICLLAKIRSIKTLRIVLLRQSVTFYKALIKILKNILAGNLRLNPLEKKRVKRFAGFLRKLIYKTSGFINRRLLLTTTRGTHAVSVVLKILAPALTIALKGIL
;
A
#
# COMPACT_ATOMS: atom_id res chain seq x y z
N MET A 1 -24.62 -6.44 -5.56
CA MET A 1 -23.51 -6.98 -4.75
C MET A 1 -22.40 -5.96 -4.67
N ILE A 2 -22.08 -5.53 -3.46
CA ILE A 2 -20.94 -4.64 -3.28
C ILE A 2 -19.68 -5.49 -3.50
N SER A 3 -18.94 -5.19 -4.54
CA SER A 3 -17.70 -5.90 -4.80
C SER A 3 -16.63 -5.48 -3.78
N VAL A 4 -15.67 -6.35 -3.55
CA VAL A 4 -14.49 -6.03 -2.73
C VAL A 4 -13.81 -4.76 -3.26
N ASP A 5 -13.87 -4.56 -4.57
CA ASP A 5 -13.27 -3.41 -5.24
C ASP A 5 -13.96 -2.10 -4.84
N ASN A 6 -15.30 -2.09 -4.75
CA ASN A 6 -16.03 -0.90 -4.30
C ASN A 6 -15.75 -0.61 -2.83
N GLU A 7 -15.71 -1.64 -2.00
CA GLU A 7 -15.36 -1.51 -0.58
C GLU A 7 -13.95 -0.92 -0.43
N LEU A 8 -12.99 -1.40 -1.21
CA LEU A 8 -11.63 -0.87 -1.21
C LEU A 8 -11.60 0.60 -1.62
N LEU A 9 -12.34 0.97 -2.67
CA LEU A 9 -12.39 2.35 -3.16
C LEU A 9 -12.96 3.31 -2.12
N GLU A 10 -13.97 2.89 -1.36
CA GLU A 10 -14.56 3.70 -0.31
C GLU A 10 -13.56 3.97 0.82
N LEU A 11 -12.70 2.99 1.13
CA LEU A 11 -11.69 3.10 2.18
C LEU A 11 -10.41 3.79 1.72
N VAL A 12 -10.24 3.96 0.40
CA VAL A 12 -9.07 4.60 -0.18
C VAL A 12 -9.28 6.10 -0.21
N PRO A 13 -8.42 6.90 0.44
CA PRO A 13 -8.51 8.35 0.39
C PRO A 13 -8.42 8.89 -1.04
N ASN A 14 -9.05 10.04 -1.29
CA ASN A 14 -8.99 10.68 -2.61
C ASN A 14 -7.55 10.93 -3.07
N SER A 15 -6.64 11.21 -2.14
CA SER A 15 -5.23 11.40 -2.45
C SER A 15 -4.58 10.15 -3.02
N ILE A 16 -4.97 8.94 -2.54
CA ILE A 16 -4.42 7.70 -3.07
C ILE A 16 -5.02 7.37 -4.44
N ARG A 17 -6.27 7.77 -4.70
CA ARG A 17 -6.87 7.59 -6.02
C ARG A 17 -6.08 8.32 -7.10
N LYS A 18 -5.51 9.47 -6.76
CA LYS A 18 -4.59 10.21 -7.66
C LYS A 18 -3.33 9.40 -7.96
N HIS A 19 -2.93 8.53 -7.04
CA HIS A 19 -1.75 7.70 -7.17
C HIS A 19 -2.05 6.27 -7.63
N ALA A 20 -3.29 5.97 -7.98
CA ALA A 20 -3.70 4.60 -8.35
C ALA A 20 -2.87 4.04 -9.50
N TYR A 21 -2.59 4.84 -10.52
CA TYR A 21 -1.77 4.43 -11.64
C TYR A 21 -0.35 4.07 -11.18
N THR A 22 0.24 4.92 -10.35
CA THR A 22 1.57 4.68 -9.77
C THR A 22 1.60 3.40 -8.95
N ILE A 23 0.59 3.17 -8.12
CA ILE A 23 0.48 1.93 -7.32
C ILE A 23 0.44 0.69 -8.22
N CYS A 24 -0.34 0.74 -9.29
CA CYS A 24 -0.43 -0.37 -10.22
C CYS A 24 0.91 -0.65 -10.91
N LEU A 25 1.64 0.39 -11.29
CA LEU A 25 2.98 0.25 -11.87
C LEU A 25 3.97 -0.34 -10.86
N LEU A 26 3.97 0.17 -9.64
CA LEU A 26 4.86 -0.31 -8.57
C LEU A 26 4.60 -1.78 -8.24
N ALA A 27 3.33 -2.19 -8.25
CA ALA A 27 2.95 -3.59 -7.97
C ALA A 27 3.51 -4.57 -8.98
N LYS A 28 3.81 -4.13 -10.19
CA LYS A 28 4.39 -4.96 -11.27
C LYS A 28 5.90 -5.13 -11.14
N ILE A 29 6.55 -4.34 -10.31
CA ILE A 29 8.00 -4.43 -10.13
C ILE A 29 8.32 -5.69 -9.33
N ARG A 30 9.09 -6.60 -9.95
CA ARG A 30 9.45 -7.87 -9.32
C ARG A 30 10.70 -7.77 -8.44
N SER A 31 11.66 -6.93 -8.84
CA SER A 31 12.90 -6.74 -8.11
C SER A 31 12.68 -5.84 -6.91
N ILE A 32 12.94 -6.35 -5.70
CA ILE A 32 12.86 -5.56 -4.47
C ILE A 32 13.83 -4.39 -4.50
N LYS A 33 15.01 -4.59 -5.07
CA LYS A 33 16.01 -3.52 -5.22
C LYS A 33 15.50 -2.38 -6.08
N THR A 34 14.88 -2.71 -7.22
CA THR A 34 14.28 -1.72 -8.12
C THR A 34 13.10 -1.01 -7.45
N LEU A 35 12.23 -1.74 -6.78
CA LEU A 35 11.10 -1.17 -6.06
C LEU A 35 11.57 -0.16 -5.01
N ARG A 36 12.62 -0.51 -4.25
CA ARG A 36 13.20 0.39 -3.26
C ARG A 36 13.65 1.71 -3.87
N ILE A 37 14.35 1.65 -5.00
CA ILE A 37 14.85 2.84 -5.70
C ILE A 37 13.69 3.73 -6.14
N VAL A 38 12.64 3.12 -6.72
CA VAL A 38 11.46 3.86 -7.19
C VAL A 38 10.70 4.47 -6.01
N LEU A 39 10.55 3.73 -4.90
CA LEU A 39 9.90 4.25 -3.69
C LEU A 39 10.62 5.47 -3.13
N LEU A 40 11.95 5.50 -3.18
CA LEU A 40 12.75 6.64 -2.71
C LEU A 40 12.42 7.94 -3.45
N ARG A 41 11.90 7.84 -4.67
CA ARG A 41 11.57 8.99 -5.52
C ARG A 41 10.13 9.46 -5.39
N GLN A 42 9.31 8.76 -4.61
CA GLN A 42 7.90 9.14 -4.48
C GLN A 42 7.70 10.38 -3.60
N SER A 43 6.62 11.10 -3.86
CA SER A 43 6.29 12.33 -3.16
C SER A 43 5.83 12.10 -1.72
N VAL A 44 5.87 13.18 -0.92
CA VAL A 44 5.30 13.18 0.44
C VAL A 44 3.83 12.78 0.39
N THR A 45 3.09 13.31 -0.58
CA THR A 45 1.65 13.02 -0.76
C THR A 45 1.41 11.53 -0.97
N PHE A 46 2.24 10.88 -1.78
CA PHE A 46 2.16 9.44 -2.00
C PHE A 46 2.35 8.67 -0.68
N TYR A 47 3.39 9.01 0.08
CA TYR A 47 3.68 8.33 1.36
C TYR A 47 2.57 8.53 2.39
N LYS A 48 2.01 9.74 2.49
CA LYS A 48 0.88 10.01 3.39
C LYS A 48 -0.33 9.16 3.04
N ALA A 49 -0.63 9.05 1.75
CA ALA A 49 -1.74 8.23 1.28
C ALA A 49 -1.49 6.74 1.55
N LEU A 50 -0.27 6.26 1.31
CA LEU A 50 0.11 4.89 1.59
C LEU A 50 -0.06 4.55 3.08
N ILE A 51 0.37 5.43 3.97
CA ILE A 51 0.20 5.24 5.42
C ILE A 51 -1.27 5.11 5.81
N LYS A 52 -2.15 5.92 5.23
CA LYS A 52 -3.60 5.82 5.48
C LYS A 52 -4.16 4.46 5.08
N ILE A 53 -3.72 3.93 3.95
CA ILE A 53 -4.13 2.60 3.50
C ILE A 53 -3.63 1.53 4.47
N LEU A 54 -2.37 1.62 4.89
CA LEU A 54 -1.81 0.67 5.84
C LEU A 54 -2.57 0.67 7.16
N LYS A 55 -3.00 1.83 7.64
CA LYS A 55 -3.86 1.93 8.83
C LYS A 55 -5.17 1.19 8.64
N ASN A 56 -5.83 1.35 7.50
CA ASN A 56 -7.08 0.66 7.21
C ASN A 56 -6.90 -0.85 7.15
N ILE A 57 -5.80 -1.33 6.58
CA ILE A 57 -5.50 -2.76 6.52
C ILE A 57 -5.29 -3.33 7.92
N LEU A 58 -4.50 -2.66 8.77
CA LEU A 58 -4.25 -3.10 10.15
C LEU A 58 -5.49 -3.05 11.02
N ALA A 59 -6.37 -2.09 10.78
CA ALA A 59 -7.63 -1.97 11.52
C ALA A 59 -8.67 -3.00 11.10
N GLY A 60 -8.39 -3.81 10.07
CA GLY A 60 -9.34 -4.80 9.59
C GLY A 60 -10.48 -4.22 8.77
N ASN A 61 -10.32 -2.99 8.26
CA ASN A 61 -11.36 -2.31 7.48
C ASN A 61 -11.46 -2.83 6.05
N LEU A 62 -10.46 -3.55 5.57
CA LEU A 62 -10.47 -4.18 4.26
C LEU A 62 -10.73 -5.67 4.40
N ARG A 63 -11.61 -6.19 3.54
CA ARG A 63 -11.90 -7.60 3.50
C ARG A 63 -10.81 -8.32 2.69
N LEU A 64 -9.97 -9.08 3.39
CA LEU A 64 -8.88 -9.83 2.80
C LEU A 64 -9.21 -11.32 2.77
N ASN A 65 -8.77 -12.02 1.73
CA ASN A 65 -8.85 -13.48 1.71
C ASN A 65 -7.83 -14.07 2.69
N PRO A 66 -7.96 -15.39 3.05
CA PRO A 66 -7.05 -16.01 4.04
C PRO A 66 -5.56 -15.88 3.69
N LEU A 67 -5.20 -16.00 2.42
CA LEU A 67 -3.82 -15.88 1.98
C LEU A 67 -3.29 -14.46 2.17
N GLU A 68 -4.09 -13.47 1.78
CA GLU A 68 -3.75 -12.06 1.95
C GLU A 68 -3.59 -11.70 3.43
N LYS A 69 -4.51 -12.17 4.28
CA LYS A 69 -4.42 -11.98 5.74
C LYS A 69 -3.12 -12.56 6.29
N LYS A 70 -2.75 -13.74 5.86
CA LYS A 70 -1.51 -14.40 6.30
C LYS A 70 -0.28 -13.59 5.90
N ARG A 71 -0.27 -13.05 4.68
CA ARG A 71 0.84 -12.23 4.19
C ARG A 71 0.96 -10.92 4.96
N VAL A 72 -0.15 -10.23 5.18
CA VAL A 72 -0.18 -8.98 5.96
C VAL A 72 0.24 -9.26 7.40
N LYS A 73 -0.26 -10.32 8.01
CA LYS A 73 0.08 -10.69 9.40
C LYS A 73 1.58 -10.86 9.60
N ARG A 74 2.28 -11.37 8.61
CA ARG A 74 3.74 -11.53 8.66
C ARG A 74 4.46 -10.20 8.89
N PHE A 75 3.90 -9.10 8.38
CA PHE A 75 4.49 -7.77 8.49
C PHE A 75 3.77 -6.86 9.49
N ALA A 76 2.78 -7.39 10.22
CA ALA A 76 1.93 -6.56 11.10
C ALA A 76 2.74 -5.80 12.15
N GLY A 77 3.71 -6.44 12.78
CA GLY A 77 4.58 -5.79 13.76
C GLY A 77 5.37 -4.64 13.18
N PHE A 78 5.92 -4.84 11.98
CA PHE A 78 6.65 -3.80 11.25
C PHE A 78 5.71 -2.65 10.88
N LEU A 79 4.52 -2.95 10.37
CA LEU A 79 3.54 -1.94 9.97
C LEU A 79 3.06 -1.09 11.16
N ARG A 80 2.84 -1.72 12.32
CA ARG A 80 2.49 -0.99 13.55
C ARG A 80 3.61 -0.05 13.98
N LYS A 81 4.86 -0.50 13.90
CA LYS A 81 6.00 0.36 14.20
C LYS A 81 6.05 1.55 13.24
N LEU A 82 5.88 1.31 11.96
CA LEU A 82 5.88 2.35 10.95
C LEU A 82 4.81 3.41 11.21
N ILE A 83 3.59 2.97 11.52
CA ILE A 83 2.42 3.86 11.64
C ILE A 83 2.40 4.59 12.97
N TYR A 84 2.64 3.88 14.08
CA TYR A 84 2.39 4.41 15.42
C TYR A 84 3.65 4.81 16.19
N LYS A 85 4.80 4.25 15.85
CA LYS A 85 6.05 4.53 16.56
C LYS A 85 7.04 5.37 15.77
N THR A 86 6.82 5.55 14.49
CA THR A 86 7.70 6.32 13.62
C THR A 86 6.96 7.57 13.18
N SER A 87 7.55 8.73 13.41
CA SER A 87 6.98 10.01 12.99
C SER A 87 7.87 10.70 11.97
N GLY A 88 7.24 11.55 11.14
CA GLY A 88 7.93 12.32 10.13
C GLY A 88 8.14 11.56 8.82
N PHE A 89 8.08 12.32 7.73
CA PHE A 89 8.18 11.79 6.38
C PHE A 89 9.53 11.10 6.14
N ILE A 90 10.62 11.72 6.55
CA ILE A 90 11.97 11.20 6.30
C ILE A 90 12.16 9.84 6.98
N ASN A 91 11.75 9.73 8.25
CA ASN A 91 11.90 8.50 9.02
C ASN A 91 11.04 7.37 8.45
N ARG A 92 9.80 7.68 8.05
CA ARG A 92 8.91 6.69 7.44
C ARG A 92 9.44 6.22 6.09
N ARG A 93 9.96 7.13 5.28
CA ARG A 93 10.57 6.79 3.99
C ARG A 93 11.78 5.87 4.17
N LEU A 94 12.65 6.20 5.11
CA LEU A 94 13.82 5.36 5.42
C LEU A 94 13.39 3.95 5.83
N LEU A 95 12.40 3.84 6.71
CA LEU A 95 11.91 2.55 7.17
C LEU A 95 11.28 1.74 6.06
N LEU A 96 10.49 2.37 5.19
CA LEU A 96 9.85 1.69 4.06
C LEU A 96 10.85 1.24 2.99
N THR A 97 12.00 1.88 2.92
CA THR A 97 13.02 1.54 1.93
C THR A 97 14.10 0.60 2.47
N THR A 98 13.96 0.11 3.71
CA THR A 98 14.73 -1.06 4.16
C THR A 98 14.28 -2.29 3.38
N THR A 99 15.08 -3.34 3.36
CA THR A 99 14.72 -4.59 2.68
C THR A 99 13.37 -5.13 3.17
N ARG A 100 13.18 -5.20 4.49
CA ARG A 100 11.94 -5.68 5.09
C ARG A 100 10.77 -4.74 4.78
N GLY A 101 10.99 -3.43 4.85
CA GLY A 101 9.97 -2.43 4.55
C GLY A 101 9.52 -2.49 3.10
N THR A 102 10.46 -2.64 2.19
CA THR A 102 10.14 -2.76 0.76
C THR A 102 9.34 -4.03 0.47
N HIS A 103 9.67 -5.15 1.12
CA HIS A 103 8.88 -6.37 1.01
C HIS A 103 7.45 -6.18 1.52
N ALA A 104 7.29 -5.51 2.66
CA ALA A 104 5.96 -5.22 3.22
C ALA A 104 5.14 -4.36 2.26
N VAL A 105 5.75 -3.31 1.69
CA VAL A 105 5.09 -2.46 0.70
C VAL A 105 4.71 -3.26 -0.54
N SER A 106 5.59 -4.13 -1.04
CA SER A 106 5.31 -4.99 -2.19
C SER A 106 4.06 -5.84 -1.96
N VAL A 107 3.94 -6.46 -0.80
CA VAL A 107 2.76 -7.26 -0.45
C VAL A 107 1.49 -6.42 -0.49
N VAL A 108 1.51 -5.25 0.13
CA VAL A 108 0.35 -4.35 0.17
C VAL A 108 -0.03 -3.87 -1.24
N LEU A 109 0.95 -3.47 -2.05
CA LEU A 109 0.69 -3.01 -3.41
C LEU A 109 0.05 -4.11 -4.26
N LYS A 110 0.49 -5.35 -4.12
CA LYS A 110 -0.08 -6.48 -4.85
C LYS A 110 -1.50 -6.81 -4.43
N ILE A 111 -1.86 -6.52 -3.18
CA ILE A 111 -3.24 -6.66 -2.70
C ILE A 111 -4.12 -5.56 -3.29
N LEU A 112 -3.63 -4.32 -3.34
CA LEU A 112 -4.39 -3.16 -3.81
C LEU A 112 -4.55 -3.09 -5.32
N ALA A 113 -3.52 -3.50 -6.07
CA ALA A 113 -3.45 -3.27 -7.51
C ALA A 113 -4.62 -3.84 -8.31
N PRO A 114 -5.12 -5.07 -8.07
CA PRO A 114 -6.26 -5.59 -8.83
C PRO A 114 -7.49 -4.71 -8.73
N ALA A 115 -7.86 -4.27 -7.53
CA ALA A 115 -9.03 -3.41 -7.32
C ALA A 115 -8.85 -2.05 -7.98
N LEU A 116 -7.67 -1.45 -7.86
CA LEU A 116 -7.37 -0.16 -8.46
C LEU A 116 -7.32 -0.24 -9.98
N THR A 117 -6.83 -1.34 -10.55
CA THR A 117 -6.83 -1.56 -11.99
C THR A 117 -8.25 -1.58 -12.55
N ILE A 118 -9.17 -2.28 -11.87
CA ILE A 118 -10.58 -2.31 -12.25
C ILE A 118 -11.17 -0.91 -12.19
N ALA A 119 -10.90 -0.17 -11.13
CA ALA A 119 -11.37 1.20 -10.96
C ALA A 119 -10.87 2.12 -12.08
N LEU A 120 -9.58 2.02 -12.44
CA LEU A 120 -9.01 2.82 -13.54
C LEU A 120 -9.65 2.50 -14.88
N LYS A 121 -9.92 1.23 -15.15
CA LYS A 121 -10.62 0.83 -16.39
C LYS A 121 -12.03 1.39 -16.45
N GLY A 122 -12.72 1.48 -15.31
CA GLY A 122 -14.05 2.05 -15.24
C GLY A 122 -14.09 3.56 -15.46
N ILE A 123 -12.98 4.24 -15.20
CA ILE A 123 -12.83 5.69 -15.38
C ILE A 123 -12.35 6.02 -16.80
N LEU A 124 -11.51 5.19 -17.34
CA LEU A 124 -10.94 5.35 -18.68
C LEU A 124 -11.83 4.72 -19.75
#